data_ae514e14c1f799aa9e519a592fcc010e
#
_entry.id   ae514e14c1f799aa9e519a592fcc010e
#
_cell.length_a   1.000
_cell.length_b   1.000
_cell.length_c   1.000
_cell.angle_alpha   90.00
_cell.angle_beta   90.00
_cell.angle_gamma   90.00
#
_symmetry.space_group_name_H-M   'P 1'
#
loop_
_entity.id
_entity.type
_entity.pdbx_description
1 polymer ?
#
loop_
_entity_poly.entity_id
_entity_poly.type
_entity_poly.pdbx_seq_one_letter_code
_entity_poly.pdbx_strand_id
1 'polypeptide(L)'
;MPFDSAGDNITNLKLGEWFPLSFSHDGEVVKYATLKDAQRQGHIATVWFRNEFRDQQKRAGVMPYRSGVERVQFDCAGRTSRVVVQAVYAENSLGGEVKSYPSPDSPWERVVPSTPGEQWIDWACGVTAKKKTSAAPNQ
;
A
#
# COMPACT_ATOMS: atom_id res chain seq x y z
N MET A 1 -6.46 -18.54 5.38
CA MET A 1 -7.03 -17.28 5.02
C MET A 1 -6.79 -16.26 6.09
N PRO A 2 -6.19 -15.16 5.73
CA PRO A 2 -5.93 -14.12 6.72
C PRO A 2 -7.23 -13.65 7.30
N PHE A 3 -7.26 -13.38 8.57
CA PHE A 3 -8.42 -12.89 9.28
C PHE A 3 -9.58 -13.84 9.19
N ASP A 4 -9.33 -15.09 9.03
CA ASP A 4 -10.39 -15.98 8.83
C ASP A 4 -11.10 -16.24 10.06
N SER A 5 -12.01 -16.94 10.09
CA SER A 5 -12.70 -17.43 11.19
C SER A 5 -13.11 -16.40 12.15
N ALA A 6 -13.55 -16.73 13.23
CA ALA A 6 -13.91 -15.82 14.28
C ALA A 6 -14.76 -14.67 13.84
N GLY A 7 -15.46 -14.82 12.79
CA GLY A 7 -16.34 -13.76 12.36
C GLY A 7 -15.62 -12.59 11.75
N ASP A 8 -14.41 -12.78 11.37
CA ASP A 8 -13.73 -11.72 10.72
C ASP A 8 -14.38 -11.33 9.45
N ASN A 9 -14.25 -10.10 9.12
CA ASN A 9 -14.89 -9.57 7.95
C ASN A 9 -14.12 -9.71 6.71
N ILE A 10 -12.94 -10.27 6.78
CA ILE A 10 -12.06 -10.26 5.63
C ILE A 10 -12.65 -10.99 4.44
N THR A 11 -13.45 -12.00 4.69
CA THR A 11 -14.06 -12.74 3.60
C THR A 11 -15.16 -11.98 2.90
N ASN A 12 -15.63 -10.91 3.53
CA ASN A 12 -16.68 -10.09 2.95
C ASN A 12 -16.19 -8.74 2.51
N LEU A 13 -14.90 -8.60 2.35
CA LEU A 13 -14.35 -7.33 1.94
C LEU A 13 -14.75 -7.00 0.52
N LYS A 14 -15.03 -5.73 0.29
CA LYS A 14 -15.33 -5.26 -1.04
C LYS A 14 -14.02 -4.80 -1.65
N LEU A 15 -13.49 -5.57 -2.56
CA LEU A 15 -12.17 -5.32 -3.09
C LEU A 15 -12.15 -4.56 -4.41
N GLY A 16 -13.13 -4.76 -5.27
CA GLY A 16 -13.13 -4.05 -6.54
C GLY A 16 -11.86 -4.35 -7.30
N GLU A 17 -11.12 -3.30 -7.65
CA GLU A 17 -9.89 -3.45 -8.42
C GLU A 17 -8.67 -3.70 -7.54
N TRP A 18 -8.86 -3.92 -6.27
CA TRP A 18 -7.76 -4.26 -5.38
C TRP A 18 -7.53 -5.76 -5.39
N PHE A 19 -6.26 -6.17 -5.34
CA PHE A 19 -5.93 -7.58 -5.27
C PHE A 19 -4.86 -7.79 -4.19
N PRO A 20 -4.84 -8.96 -3.55
CA PRO A 20 -3.89 -9.17 -2.46
C PRO A 20 -2.47 -9.23 -2.98
N LEU A 21 -1.57 -8.55 -2.30
CA LEU A 21 -0.16 -8.55 -2.64
C LEU A 21 0.64 -9.31 -1.61
N SER A 22 0.37 -9.08 -0.35
CA SER A 22 1.08 -9.77 0.71
C SER A 22 0.27 -9.72 1.98
N PHE A 23 0.57 -10.60 2.92
CA PHE A 23 -0.05 -10.54 4.22
C PHE A 23 1.00 -10.89 5.26
N SER A 24 0.77 -10.41 6.48
CA SER A 24 1.73 -10.62 7.54
C SER A 24 1.79 -12.09 7.92
N HIS A 25 2.92 -12.46 8.50
CA HIS A 25 3.17 -13.83 8.88
C HIS A 25 2.10 -14.37 9.80
N ASP A 26 1.59 -13.54 10.70
CA ASP A 26 0.60 -13.95 11.67
C ASP A 26 -0.84 -13.71 11.22
N GLY A 27 -1.04 -13.23 10.01
CA GLY A 27 -2.38 -13.02 9.50
C GLY A 27 -3.08 -11.79 10.03
N GLU A 28 -2.33 -10.88 10.63
CA GLU A 28 -2.94 -9.69 11.23
C GLU A 28 -3.27 -8.61 10.22
N VAL A 29 -2.55 -8.57 9.12
CA VAL A 29 -2.78 -7.53 8.11
C VAL A 29 -2.58 -8.11 6.72
N VAL A 30 -3.43 -7.69 5.80
CA VAL A 30 -3.28 -8.02 4.39
C VAL A 30 -3.07 -6.72 3.64
N LYS A 31 -2.05 -6.70 2.80
CA LYS A 31 -1.79 -5.56 1.92
C LYS A 31 -2.29 -5.89 0.53
N TYR A 32 -3.10 -5.01 0.01
CA TYR A 32 -3.65 -5.11 -1.34
C TYR A 32 -3.02 -4.06 -2.22
N ALA A 33 -2.98 -4.33 -3.49
CA ALA A 33 -2.45 -3.41 -4.48
C ALA A 33 -3.48 -3.19 -5.57
N THR A 34 -3.27 -2.14 -6.35
CA THR A 34 -4.12 -1.86 -7.49
C THR A 34 -3.26 -1.25 -8.59
N LEU A 35 -3.63 -1.49 -9.83
CA LEU A 35 -2.96 -0.84 -10.96
C LEU A 35 -3.53 0.54 -11.21
N LYS A 36 -4.62 0.89 -10.54
CA LYS A 36 -5.24 2.18 -10.76
C LYS A 36 -4.30 3.29 -10.28
N ASP A 37 -4.10 4.27 -11.11
CA ASP A 37 -3.25 5.43 -10.84
C ASP A 37 -1.80 5.06 -10.54
N ALA A 38 -1.35 3.88 -10.96
CA ALA A 38 0.04 3.53 -10.89
C ALA A 38 0.81 4.35 -11.92
N GLN A 39 1.91 4.95 -11.50
CA GLN A 39 2.65 5.88 -12.34
C GLN A 39 4.14 5.57 -12.30
N ARG A 40 4.82 5.94 -13.36
CA ARG A 40 6.28 5.85 -13.40
C ARG A 40 6.82 7.15 -13.95
N GLN A 41 7.77 7.72 -13.23
CA GLN A 41 8.43 8.92 -13.68
C GLN A 41 9.90 8.75 -13.41
N GLY A 42 10.66 8.50 -14.46
CA GLY A 42 12.07 8.21 -14.31
C GLY A 42 12.26 6.95 -13.49
N HIS A 43 12.97 7.06 -12.39
CA HIS A 43 13.23 5.95 -11.50
C HIS A 43 12.16 5.79 -10.43
N ILE A 44 11.17 6.67 -10.39
CA ILE A 44 10.19 6.67 -9.29
C ILE A 44 8.89 6.02 -9.73
N ALA A 45 8.52 4.96 -9.04
CA ALA A 45 7.22 4.32 -9.23
C ALA A 45 6.31 4.80 -8.11
N THR A 46 5.08 5.16 -8.42
CA THR A 46 4.12 5.64 -7.43
C THR A 46 2.86 4.81 -7.55
N VAL A 47 2.47 4.20 -6.45
CA VAL A 47 1.33 3.27 -6.45
C VAL A 47 0.48 3.50 -5.20
N TRP A 48 -0.73 2.96 -5.23
CA TRP A 48 -1.58 2.93 -4.06
C TRP A 48 -1.59 1.52 -3.48
N PHE A 49 -1.48 1.43 -2.17
CA PHE A 49 -1.69 0.18 -1.44
C PHE A 49 -2.89 0.35 -0.52
N ARG A 50 -3.50 -0.75 -0.16
CA ARG A 50 -4.59 -0.77 0.80
C ARG A 50 -4.26 -1.82 1.83
N ASN A 51 -4.46 -1.49 3.10
CA ASN A 51 -4.21 -2.41 4.19
C ASN A 51 -5.51 -2.72 4.90
N GLU A 52 -5.73 -3.99 5.19
CA GLU A 52 -6.87 -4.44 5.97
C GLU A 52 -6.34 -5.13 7.21
N PHE A 53 -6.79 -4.69 8.37
CA PHE A 53 -6.30 -5.22 9.64
C PHE A 53 -7.38 -6.04 10.31
N ARG A 54 -6.96 -7.15 10.92
CA ARG A 54 -7.90 -7.97 11.65
C ARG A 54 -8.41 -7.24 12.89
N ASP A 55 -7.51 -6.57 13.59
CA ASP A 55 -7.86 -5.87 14.82
C ASP A 55 -7.72 -4.38 14.66
N GLN A 56 -8.43 -3.64 15.48
CA GLN A 56 -8.33 -2.20 15.45
C GLN A 56 -6.91 -1.78 15.79
N GLN A 57 -6.38 -0.88 15.01
CA GLN A 57 -5.03 -0.36 15.21
C GLN A 57 -5.10 0.94 15.96
N LYS A 58 -4.15 1.14 16.87
CA LYS A 58 -4.08 2.37 17.65
C LYS A 58 -2.65 2.87 17.63
N ARG A 59 -2.48 4.07 17.15
CA ARG A 59 -1.18 4.72 17.10
C ARG A 59 -1.32 6.14 17.59
N ALA A 60 -0.28 6.64 18.27
CA ALA A 60 -0.29 7.99 18.77
C ALA A 60 -0.49 8.97 17.62
N GLY A 61 -1.40 9.92 17.81
CA GLY A 61 -1.63 10.94 16.82
C GLY A 61 -2.48 10.51 15.63
N VAL A 62 -2.96 9.28 15.65
CA VAL A 62 -3.77 8.75 14.54
C VAL A 62 -5.06 8.20 15.12
N MET A 63 -6.18 8.44 14.46
CA MET A 63 -7.44 7.87 14.95
C MET A 63 -7.39 6.35 14.86
N PRO A 64 -8.11 5.63 15.73
CA PRO A 64 -8.14 4.17 15.64
C PRO A 64 -8.70 3.73 14.29
N TYR A 65 -8.15 2.68 13.70
CA TYR A 65 -8.54 2.28 12.36
C TYR A 65 -8.44 0.78 12.15
N ARG A 66 -9.15 0.28 11.14
CA ARG A 66 -9.09 -1.11 10.74
C ARG A 66 -8.71 -1.27 9.27
N SER A 67 -8.71 -0.22 8.51
CA SER A 67 -8.24 -0.29 7.13
C SER A 67 -7.66 1.05 6.72
N GLY A 68 -6.99 1.07 5.59
CA GLY A 68 -6.44 2.32 5.10
C GLY A 68 -5.86 2.17 3.73
N VAL A 69 -5.51 3.31 3.14
CA VAL A 69 -4.79 3.35 1.88
C VAL A 69 -3.57 4.21 2.06
N GLU A 70 -2.55 3.94 1.28
CA GLU A 70 -1.33 4.72 1.32
C GLU A 70 -0.79 4.91 -0.08
N ARG A 71 -0.34 6.12 -0.37
CA ARG A 71 0.32 6.42 -1.63
C ARG A 71 1.80 6.31 -1.39
N VAL A 72 2.45 5.40 -2.09
CA VAL A 72 3.84 5.07 -1.81
C VAL A 72 4.67 5.32 -3.05
N GLN A 73 5.82 5.94 -2.85
CA GLN A 73 6.78 6.11 -3.91
C GLN A 73 7.95 5.18 -3.68
N PHE A 74 8.42 4.56 -4.76
CA PHE A 74 9.58 3.69 -4.73
C PHE A 74 10.61 4.23 -5.71
N ASP A 75 11.84 4.39 -5.23
CA ASP A 75 12.94 4.71 -6.12
C ASP A 75 13.51 3.39 -6.59
N CYS A 76 13.23 3.04 -7.82
CA CYS A 76 13.58 1.72 -8.34
C CYS A 76 15.08 1.55 -8.53
N ALA A 77 15.80 2.64 -8.72
CA ALA A 77 17.25 2.58 -8.86
C ALA A 77 17.92 2.53 -7.50
N GLY A 78 17.46 3.37 -6.58
CA GLY A 78 18.09 3.46 -5.27
C GLY A 78 17.57 2.47 -4.25
N ARG A 79 16.50 1.79 -4.56
CA ARG A 79 15.86 0.81 -3.67
C ARG A 79 15.46 1.44 -2.35
N THR A 80 14.77 2.56 -2.43
CA THR A 80 14.22 3.24 -1.26
C THR A 80 12.75 3.50 -1.48
N SER A 81 12.03 3.80 -0.40
CA SER A 81 10.61 4.07 -0.49
C SER A 81 10.20 5.14 0.52
N ARG A 82 9.05 5.73 0.27
CA ARG A 82 8.45 6.65 1.23
C ARG A 82 6.94 6.70 1.00
N VAL A 83 6.21 6.97 2.07
CA VAL A 83 4.76 7.14 2.02
C VAL A 83 4.48 8.63 1.95
N VAL A 84 3.72 9.05 0.95
CA VAL A 84 3.45 10.48 0.78
C VAL A 84 2.03 10.86 1.17
N VAL A 85 1.12 9.92 1.22
CA VAL A 85 -0.25 10.14 1.69
C VAL A 85 -0.71 8.88 2.39
N GLN A 86 -1.40 9.04 3.48
CA GLN A 86 -2.01 7.92 4.17
C GLN A 86 -3.40 8.34 4.61
N ALA A 87 -4.39 7.50 4.39
CA ALA A 87 -5.72 7.72 4.89
C ALA A 87 -6.14 6.47 5.63
N VAL A 88 -6.71 6.63 6.80
CA VAL A 88 -7.14 5.50 7.62
C VAL A 88 -8.64 5.57 7.80
N TYR A 89 -9.27 4.40 7.90
CA TYR A 89 -10.70 4.26 8.03
C TYR A 89 -11.00 3.47 9.31
N ALA A 90 -12.04 3.89 10.01
CA ALA A 90 -12.36 3.27 11.29
C ALA A 90 -12.70 1.79 11.15
N GLU A 91 -13.29 1.40 10.02
CA GLU A 91 -13.75 0.03 9.82
C GLU A 91 -13.04 -0.63 8.65
N ASN A 92 -13.20 -1.92 8.54
CA ASN A 92 -12.66 -2.64 7.40
C ASN A 92 -13.34 -2.22 6.10
N SER A 93 -12.78 -2.58 4.98
CA SER A 93 -13.29 -2.30 3.64
C SER A 93 -13.42 -0.80 3.37
N LEU A 94 -12.50 -0.03 3.94
CA LEU A 94 -12.48 1.43 3.76
C LEU A 94 -13.82 2.03 4.18
N GLY A 95 -14.35 1.57 5.30
CA GLY A 95 -15.63 2.03 5.80
C GLY A 95 -15.50 2.87 7.04
N GLY A 96 -16.59 3.53 7.38
CA GLY A 96 -16.65 4.34 8.58
C GLY A 96 -15.95 5.67 8.42
N GLU A 97 -15.62 6.29 9.54
CA GLU A 97 -14.94 7.57 9.53
C GLU A 97 -13.56 7.46 8.88
N VAL A 98 -13.18 8.46 8.13
CA VAL A 98 -11.90 8.47 7.42
C VAL A 98 -11.13 9.72 7.79
N LYS A 99 -9.82 9.59 7.90
CA LYS A 99 -8.95 10.74 8.13
C LYS A 99 -7.68 10.58 7.32
N SER A 100 -7.27 11.67 6.69
CA SER A 100 -6.11 11.70 5.81
C SER A 100 -4.92 12.34 6.49
N TYR A 101 -3.74 11.80 6.24
CA TYR A 101 -2.50 12.29 6.83
C TYR A 101 -1.46 12.43 5.72
N PRO A 102 -1.40 13.60 5.08
CA PRO A 102 -0.41 13.81 4.02
C PRO A 102 0.99 13.93 4.59
N SER A 103 1.95 13.41 3.90
CA SER A 103 3.34 13.46 4.32
C SER A 103 4.25 13.58 3.10
N PRO A 104 4.10 14.65 2.33
CA PRO A 104 4.83 14.75 1.07
C PRO A 104 6.35 14.80 1.24
N ASP A 105 6.80 15.20 2.40
CA ASP A 105 8.25 15.32 2.64
C ASP A 105 8.79 14.19 3.49
N SER A 106 8.12 13.06 3.53
CA SER A 106 8.64 11.92 4.28
C SER A 106 10.02 11.53 3.74
N PRO A 107 10.93 11.17 4.62
CA PRO A 107 12.26 10.78 4.15
C PRO A 107 12.22 9.46 3.41
N TRP A 108 13.12 9.30 2.46
CA TRP A 108 13.27 8.03 1.78
C TRP A 108 13.93 7.04 2.72
N GLU A 109 13.42 5.83 2.74
CA GLU A 109 13.95 4.78 3.60
C GLU A 109 14.38 3.60 2.76
N ARG A 110 15.48 2.98 3.17
CA ARG A 110 16.01 1.85 2.43
C ARG A 110 15.07 0.66 2.51
N VAL A 111 14.87 0.01 1.39
CA VAL A 111 14.12 -1.24 1.35
C VAL A 111 15.09 -2.36 1.73
N VAL A 112 14.79 -3.06 2.81
CA VAL A 112 15.67 -4.09 3.33
C VAL A 112 15.41 -5.39 2.58
N PRO A 113 16.46 -6.06 2.09
CA PRO A 113 16.28 -7.33 1.38
C PRO A 113 15.62 -8.39 2.27
N SER A 114 14.88 -9.26 1.66
CA SER A 114 14.20 -10.38 2.34
C SER A 114 13.13 -9.93 3.31
N THR A 115 12.53 -8.78 3.05
CA THR A 115 11.39 -8.32 3.82
C THR A 115 10.21 -8.13 2.87
N PRO A 116 8.99 -7.98 3.40
CA PRO A 116 7.85 -7.71 2.53
C PRO A 116 8.07 -6.46 1.68
N GLY A 117 8.81 -5.48 2.19
CA GLY A 117 9.11 -4.28 1.42
C GLY A 117 9.80 -4.57 0.11
N GLU A 118 10.64 -5.59 0.07
CA GLU A 118 11.31 -5.96 -1.17
C GLU A 118 10.28 -6.46 -2.19
N GLN A 119 9.32 -7.24 -1.74
CA GLN A 119 8.26 -7.71 -2.63
C GLN A 119 7.46 -6.52 -3.17
N TRP A 120 7.21 -5.54 -2.33
CA TRP A 120 6.42 -4.38 -2.75
C TRP A 120 7.15 -3.53 -3.78
N ILE A 121 8.43 -3.26 -3.58
CA ILE A 121 9.17 -2.45 -4.54
C ILE A 121 9.34 -3.21 -5.85
N ASP A 122 9.58 -4.51 -5.78
CA ASP A 122 9.72 -5.30 -7.00
C ASP A 122 8.43 -5.30 -7.79
N TRP A 123 7.29 -5.44 -7.11
CA TRP A 123 6.01 -5.39 -7.79
C TRP A 123 5.77 -4.01 -8.41
N ALA A 124 5.95 -2.95 -7.63
CA ALA A 124 5.67 -1.60 -8.11
C ALA A 124 6.57 -1.23 -9.28
N CYS A 125 7.83 -1.56 -9.19
CA CYS A 125 8.76 -1.22 -10.26
C CYS A 125 8.51 -2.07 -11.50
N GLY A 126 8.06 -3.31 -11.29
CA GLY A 126 7.78 -4.18 -12.43
C GLY A 126 6.53 -3.75 -13.19
N VAL A 127 5.44 -3.48 -12.47
CA VAL A 127 4.19 -3.14 -13.15
C VAL A 127 4.24 -1.77 -13.80
N THR A 128 5.04 -0.85 -13.26
CA THR A 128 5.13 0.49 -13.83
C THR A 128 6.19 0.60 -14.90
N ALA A 129 7.02 -0.40 -15.07
CA ALA A 129 8.05 -0.35 -16.11
C ALA A 129 7.44 -0.14 -17.49
N LYS A 130 6.27 -0.68 -17.73
CA LYS A 130 5.60 -0.52 -19.01
C LYS A 130 4.87 0.79 -19.11
N LYS A 131 4.75 1.53 -18.02
CA LYS A 131 4.08 2.80 -18.02
C LYS A 131 5.07 3.92 -18.07
N LYS A 132 6.25 3.69 -18.62
CA LYS A 132 7.19 4.73 -18.72
C LYS A 132 6.52 5.93 -19.19
N THR A 133 6.97 7.00 -18.75
CA THR A 133 6.31 8.21 -19.03
C THR A 133 6.21 8.38 -20.46
N SER A 134 5.23 9.02 -20.85
CA SER A 134 5.05 9.27 -22.20
C SER A 134 6.18 9.97 -22.77
N ALA A 135 6.91 10.56 -21.96
CA ALA A 135 8.00 11.28 -22.46
C ALA A 135 9.05 10.42 -22.95
N ALA A 136 8.99 9.22 -22.76
CA ALA A 136 10.02 8.41 -23.21
C ALA A 136 9.60 7.69 -24.33
N PRO A 137 9.23 8.23 -25.27
CA PRO A 137 8.71 7.54 -26.26
C PRO A 137 9.72 6.95 -26.96
N ASN A 138 10.44 7.13 -27.03
CA ASN A 138 11.19 6.69 -27.75
C ASN A 138 12.01 6.08 -27.21
N GLN A 139 11.86 5.90 -26.58
CA GLN A 139 12.72 5.35 -26.02
C GLN A 139 12.81 4.20 -26.30
#